data_e42bbab9be1a4726e196daa7023219ed
#
_entry.id   e42bbab9be1a4726e196daa7023219ed
#
_cell.length_a   1.000
_cell.length_b   1.000
_cell.length_c   1.000
_cell.angle_alpha   90.00
_cell.angle_beta   90.00
_cell.angle_gamma   90.00
#
_symmetry.space_group_name_H-M   'P 1'
#
loop_
_entity.id
_entity.type
_entity.pdbx_description
1 polymer ?
#
loop_
_entity_poly.entity_id
_entity_poly.type
_entity_poly.pdbx_seq_one_letter_code
_entity_poly.pdbx_strand_id
1 'polypeptide(L)'
;DELAINNLRVLSCEMIQRANSGHPGIALGAAPMMWALFSRHLRVDPKDPEWSNRDRFVLSAGHGSALLYAMLHVSGFDLSINDLKNFRRFGSKTPGHPERGHVPGVEATTGPLGQGIGMAVGMALAERTLAARLNKKAKVVDHFTYCLVGDGDLMEGISHEAASFAGNQRLSKLIVLYDSNDVSLDGPASRSFRTDVCCRFESYGWDTQLVANGNDVDEIDRAIEKAKKTDKPSLIEIKTTI
;
A
#
# COMPACT_ATOMS: atom_id res chain seq x y z
N ASP A 1 -1.21 14.71 -13.37
CA ASP A 1 -1.50 13.99 -12.13
C ASP A 1 -2.96 14.18 -11.68
N GLU A 2 -3.44 15.44 -11.51
CA GLU A 2 -4.77 15.75 -10.97
C GLU A 2 -5.92 15.02 -11.70
N LEU A 3 -5.91 15.04 -13.04
CA LEU A 3 -6.92 14.34 -13.84
C LEU A 3 -6.90 12.83 -13.57
N ALA A 4 -5.72 12.23 -13.47
CA ALA A 4 -5.58 10.80 -13.22
C ALA A 4 -6.08 10.43 -11.83
N ILE A 5 -5.71 11.21 -10.82
CA ILE A 5 -6.14 11.03 -9.43
C ILE A 5 -7.65 11.14 -9.30
N ASN A 6 -8.26 12.15 -9.93
CA ASN A 6 -9.70 12.34 -9.92
C ASN A 6 -10.43 11.20 -10.65
N ASN A 7 -9.88 10.69 -11.75
CA ASN A 7 -10.42 9.50 -12.41
C ASN A 7 -10.36 8.25 -11.51
N LEU A 8 -9.26 8.04 -10.78
CA LEU A 8 -9.15 6.94 -9.82
C LEU A 8 -10.20 7.04 -8.70
N ARG A 9 -10.39 8.26 -8.16
CA ARG A 9 -11.42 8.53 -7.14
C ARG A 9 -12.82 8.21 -7.66
N VAL A 10 -13.17 8.78 -8.83
CA VAL A 10 -14.50 8.60 -9.44
C VAL A 10 -14.73 7.14 -9.78
N LEU A 11 -13.78 6.48 -10.43
CA LEU A 11 -13.90 5.07 -10.82
C LEU A 11 -14.11 4.16 -9.61
N SER A 12 -13.37 4.41 -8.52
CA SER A 12 -13.53 3.66 -7.25
C SER A 12 -14.92 3.90 -6.63
N CYS A 13 -15.39 5.15 -6.61
CA CYS A 13 -16.70 5.48 -6.08
C CYS A 13 -17.83 4.86 -6.93
N GLU A 14 -17.70 4.86 -8.26
CA GLU A 14 -18.68 4.23 -9.15
C GLU A 14 -18.76 2.72 -8.96
N MET A 15 -17.60 2.06 -8.76
CA MET A 15 -17.56 0.63 -8.42
C MET A 15 -18.33 0.34 -7.13
N ILE A 16 -18.05 1.11 -6.09
CA ILE A 16 -18.69 0.99 -4.76
C ILE A 16 -20.19 1.28 -4.86
N GLN A 17 -20.58 2.36 -5.55
CA GLN A 17 -21.97 2.74 -5.75
C GLN A 17 -22.75 1.65 -6.50
N ARG A 18 -22.16 1.10 -7.55
CA ARG A 18 -22.77 0.03 -8.35
C ARG A 18 -22.94 -1.27 -7.56
N ALA A 19 -21.98 -1.58 -6.68
CA ALA A 19 -22.06 -2.72 -5.78
C ALA A 19 -23.02 -2.50 -4.62
N ASN A 20 -23.40 -1.24 -4.34
CA ASN A 20 -24.10 -0.79 -3.15
C ASN A 20 -23.43 -1.28 -1.86
N SER A 21 -22.11 -1.41 -1.89
CA SER A 21 -21.27 -1.92 -0.80
C SER A 21 -19.80 -1.60 -1.05
N GLY A 22 -19.11 -1.12 -0.03
CA GLY A 22 -17.67 -0.84 -0.09
C GLY A 22 -17.28 0.34 0.79
N HIS A 23 -16.03 0.77 0.69
CA HIS A 23 -15.42 1.78 1.54
C HIS A 23 -14.88 2.94 0.66
N PRO A 24 -15.63 4.04 0.50
CA PRO A 24 -15.20 5.14 -0.36
C PRO A 24 -14.10 6.01 0.25
N GLY A 25 -14.01 6.10 1.58
CA GLY A 25 -13.12 7.02 2.27
C GLY A 25 -11.65 6.86 1.86
N ILE A 26 -11.12 5.65 1.95
CA ILE A 26 -9.74 5.37 1.57
C ILE A 26 -9.47 5.65 0.08
N ALA A 27 -10.46 5.43 -0.80
CA ALA A 27 -10.32 5.72 -2.22
C ALA A 27 -10.19 7.23 -2.48
N LEU A 28 -10.86 8.05 -1.69
CA LEU A 28 -10.79 9.51 -1.78
C LEU A 28 -9.47 10.05 -1.22
N GLY A 29 -9.05 9.56 -0.04
CA GLY A 29 -7.85 10.03 0.65
C GLY A 29 -6.56 9.50 0.01
N ALA A 30 -6.47 8.20 -0.25
CA ALA A 30 -5.23 7.54 -0.66
C ALA A 30 -4.94 7.57 -2.17
N ALA A 31 -5.86 8.06 -3.02
CA ALA A 31 -5.63 8.09 -4.47
C ALA A 31 -4.35 8.83 -4.90
N PRO A 32 -3.98 9.99 -4.31
CA PRO A 32 -2.74 10.68 -4.70
C PRO A 32 -1.49 9.88 -4.37
N MET A 33 -1.42 9.24 -3.19
CA MET A 33 -0.25 8.42 -2.83
C MET A 33 -0.14 7.15 -3.67
N MET A 34 -1.27 6.53 -4.02
CA MET A 34 -1.31 5.40 -4.95
C MET A 34 -0.83 5.83 -6.34
N TRP A 35 -1.28 6.99 -6.82
CA TRP A 35 -0.84 7.54 -8.11
C TRP A 35 0.66 7.84 -8.10
N ALA A 36 1.17 8.56 -7.09
CA ALA A 36 2.59 8.85 -6.96
C ALA A 36 3.44 7.56 -6.97
N LEU A 37 3.02 6.56 -6.20
CA LEU A 37 3.73 5.28 -6.12
C LEU A 37 3.73 4.55 -7.47
N PHE A 38 2.56 4.30 -8.06
CA PHE A 38 2.44 3.47 -9.27
C PHE A 38 3.00 4.13 -10.52
N SER A 39 2.87 5.47 -10.65
CA SER A 39 3.31 6.19 -11.85
C SER A 39 4.80 6.56 -11.84
N ARG A 40 5.44 6.67 -10.66
CA ARG A 40 6.80 7.21 -10.56
C ARG A 40 7.80 6.24 -9.92
N HIS A 41 7.38 5.28 -9.11
CA HIS A 41 8.29 4.48 -8.29
C HIS A 41 8.18 2.98 -8.47
N LEU A 42 6.98 2.45 -8.57
CA LEU A 42 6.74 1.01 -8.57
C LEU A 42 7.20 0.36 -9.88
N ARG A 43 8.17 -0.53 -9.81
CA ARG A 43 8.68 -1.28 -10.96
C ARG A 43 7.93 -2.59 -11.11
N VAL A 44 6.97 -2.62 -12.00
CA VAL A 44 6.18 -3.80 -12.37
C VAL A 44 6.06 -3.91 -13.88
N ASP A 45 5.75 -5.10 -14.37
CA ASP A 45 5.38 -5.31 -15.78
C ASP A 45 3.97 -5.91 -15.83
N PRO A 46 2.95 -5.15 -16.25
CA PRO A 46 1.60 -5.68 -16.38
C PRO A 46 1.46 -6.87 -17.33
N LYS A 47 2.40 -7.05 -18.26
CA LYS A 47 2.44 -8.18 -19.20
C LYS A 47 3.16 -9.40 -18.62
N ASP A 48 4.02 -9.20 -17.63
CA ASP A 48 4.67 -10.25 -16.84
C ASP A 48 4.48 -9.97 -15.34
N PRO A 49 3.23 -10.09 -14.83
CA PRO A 49 2.91 -9.77 -13.45
C PRO A 49 3.61 -10.66 -12.43
N GLU A 50 4.19 -11.77 -12.85
CA GLU A 50 4.96 -12.69 -12.00
C GLU A 50 6.49 -12.50 -12.15
N TRP A 51 6.94 -11.45 -12.86
CA TRP A 51 8.36 -11.13 -12.95
C TRP A 51 9.04 -11.17 -11.58
N SER A 52 10.05 -11.99 -11.43
CA SER A 52 10.63 -12.33 -10.12
C SER A 52 11.24 -11.13 -9.38
N ASN A 53 11.81 -10.16 -10.11
CA ASN A 53 12.42 -8.96 -9.53
C ASN A 53 11.53 -7.71 -9.59
N ARG A 54 10.21 -7.89 -9.78
CA ARG A 54 9.26 -6.79 -9.66
C ARG A 54 9.20 -6.26 -8.23
N ASP A 55 8.89 -5.00 -8.05
CA ASP A 55 8.54 -4.48 -6.73
C ASP A 55 7.23 -5.12 -6.23
N ARG A 56 7.04 -5.14 -4.92
CA ARG A 56 5.85 -5.69 -4.28
C ARG A 56 5.02 -4.55 -3.72
N PHE A 57 3.73 -4.54 -4.04
CA PHE A 57 2.78 -3.64 -3.40
C PHE A 57 1.76 -4.42 -2.59
N VAL A 58 1.67 -4.14 -1.30
CA VAL A 58 0.70 -4.75 -0.38
C VAL A 58 -0.28 -3.69 0.10
N LEU A 59 -1.55 -3.87 -0.22
CA LEU A 59 -2.63 -3.09 0.37
C LEU A 59 -3.04 -3.73 1.69
N SER A 60 -2.41 -3.32 2.82
CA SER A 60 -2.76 -3.81 4.16
C SER A 60 -4.16 -3.36 4.55
N ALA A 61 -4.51 -2.12 4.27
CA ALA A 61 -5.87 -1.60 4.37
C ALA A 61 -6.77 -2.19 3.28
N GLY A 62 -7.01 -3.52 3.35
CA GLY A 62 -7.67 -4.30 2.30
C GLY A 62 -9.07 -3.83 1.90
N HIS A 63 -9.73 -3.08 2.78
CA HIS A 63 -11.00 -2.42 2.48
C HIS A 63 -10.89 -1.36 1.36
N GLY A 64 -9.67 -0.89 1.04
CA GLY A 64 -9.38 -0.02 -0.10
C GLY A 64 -9.31 -0.73 -1.46
N SER A 65 -9.80 -1.96 -1.58
CA SER A 65 -9.72 -2.81 -2.77
C SER A 65 -10.22 -2.14 -4.05
N ALA A 66 -11.28 -1.31 -3.98
CA ALA A 66 -11.80 -0.58 -5.14
C ALA A 66 -10.72 0.34 -5.74
N LEU A 67 -9.96 1.06 -4.92
CA LEU A 67 -8.85 1.89 -5.37
C LEU A 67 -7.73 1.05 -5.98
N LEU A 68 -7.38 -0.07 -5.36
CA LEU A 68 -6.37 -0.97 -5.90
C LEU A 68 -6.77 -1.50 -7.27
N TYR A 69 -8.00 -1.96 -7.45
CA TYR A 69 -8.46 -2.47 -8.74
C TYR A 69 -8.52 -1.38 -9.81
N ALA A 70 -9.00 -0.17 -9.45
CA ALA A 70 -8.95 0.96 -10.35
C ALA A 70 -7.49 1.27 -10.78
N MET A 71 -6.54 1.25 -9.83
CA MET A 71 -5.13 1.50 -10.11
C MET A 71 -4.52 0.41 -10.99
N LEU A 72 -4.79 -0.86 -10.73
CA LEU A 72 -4.30 -1.97 -11.56
C LEU A 72 -4.87 -1.89 -13.00
N HIS A 73 -6.16 -1.54 -13.15
CA HIS A 73 -6.77 -1.33 -14.44
C HIS A 73 -6.06 -0.23 -15.25
N VAL A 74 -5.87 0.96 -14.67
CA VAL A 74 -5.22 2.07 -15.38
C VAL A 74 -3.73 1.84 -15.60
N SER A 75 -3.09 0.98 -14.80
CA SER A 75 -1.70 0.54 -14.98
C SER A 75 -1.53 -0.53 -16.06
N GLY A 76 -2.62 -1.02 -16.67
CA GLY A 76 -2.58 -1.96 -17.81
C GLY A 76 -2.49 -3.43 -17.45
N PHE A 77 -2.76 -3.80 -16.20
CA PHE A 77 -2.93 -5.21 -15.83
C PHE A 77 -4.19 -5.82 -16.49
N ASP A 78 -4.25 -7.14 -16.58
CA ASP A 78 -5.41 -7.86 -17.15
C ASP A 78 -6.64 -7.77 -16.22
N LEU A 79 -7.19 -6.58 -16.17
CA LEU A 79 -8.39 -6.21 -15.42
C LEU A 79 -9.21 -5.22 -16.22
N SER A 80 -10.31 -5.71 -16.81
CA SER A 80 -11.14 -4.92 -17.70
C SER A 80 -12.09 -3.98 -16.93
N ILE A 81 -12.62 -2.96 -17.62
CA ILE A 81 -13.69 -2.10 -17.07
C ILE A 81 -14.93 -2.91 -16.68
N ASN A 82 -15.20 -4.04 -17.36
CA ASN A 82 -16.31 -4.92 -17.01
C ASN A 82 -16.04 -5.68 -15.71
N ASP A 83 -14.79 -6.04 -15.43
CA ASP A 83 -14.43 -6.63 -14.14
C ASP A 83 -14.64 -5.62 -13.01
N LEU A 84 -14.27 -4.35 -13.22
CA LEU A 84 -14.54 -3.26 -12.26
C LEU A 84 -16.03 -3.06 -12.02
N LYS A 85 -16.85 -3.10 -13.07
CA LYS A 85 -18.32 -3.00 -12.96
C LYS A 85 -18.95 -4.15 -12.16
N ASN A 86 -18.23 -5.27 -12.01
CA ASN A 86 -18.67 -6.44 -11.25
C ASN A 86 -18.05 -6.51 -9.84
N PHE A 87 -17.52 -5.40 -9.34
CA PHE A 87 -16.95 -5.31 -7.99
C PHE A 87 -17.92 -5.89 -6.93
N ARG A 88 -17.39 -6.75 -6.06
CA ARG A 88 -18.14 -7.47 -5.01
C ARG A 88 -19.29 -8.38 -5.50
N ARG A 89 -19.36 -8.66 -6.80
CA ARG A 89 -20.32 -9.65 -7.31
C ARG A 89 -19.80 -11.06 -7.10
N PHE A 90 -20.70 -11.97 -6.78
CA PHE A 90 -20.32 -13.39 -6.64
C PHE A 90 -19.67 -13.91 -7.93
N GLY A 91 -18.52 -14.58 -7.81
CA GLY A 91 -17.75 -15.10 -8.95
C GLY A 91 -17.01 -14.07 -9.79
N SER A 92 -16.99 -12.78 -9.39
CA SER A 92 -16.22 -11.76 -10.09
C SER A 92 -14.72 -11.86 -9.78
N LYS A 93 -13.87 -11.30 -10.67
CA LYS A 93 -12.43 -11.15 -10.43
C LYS A 93 -12.13 -10.14 -9.30
N THR A 94 -13.07 -9.26 -8.93
CA THR A 94 -12.88 -8.12 -8.04
C THR A 94 -13.65 -8.29 -6.72
N PRO A 95 -13.20 -9.18 -5.82
CA PRO A 95 -13.83 -9.38 -4.51
C PRO A 95 -13.72 -8.13 -3.63
N GLY A 96 -14.48 -8.10 -2.54
CA GLY A 96 -14.57 -6.96 -1.64
C GLY A 96 -13.25 -6.59 -0.93
N HIS A 97 -12.34 -7.55 -0.80
CA HIS A 97 -10.97 -7.38 -0.32
C HIS A 97 -10.02 -8.07 -1.31
N PRO A 98 -8.74 -7.62 -1.42
CA PRO A 98 -7.83 -8.23 -2.36
C PRO A 98 -7.57 -9.70 -2.05
N GLU A 99 -7.63 -10.53 -3.08
CA GLU A 99 -7.28 -11.96 -2.99
C GLU A 99 -6.20 -12.27 -4.02
N ARG A 100 -5.06 -12.77 -3.55
CA ARG A 100 -3.96 -13.17 -4.43
C ARG A 100 -4.42 -14.31 -5.36
N GLY A 101 -4.12 -14.15 -6.65
CA GLY A 101 -4.51 -15.11 -7.68
C GLY A 101 -5.83 -14.79 -8.38
N HIS A 102 -6.64 -13.85 -7.88
CA HIS A 102 -7.86 -13.38 -8.56
C HIS A 102 -7.55 -12.31 -9.60
N VAL A 103 -6.69 -11.36 -9.26
CA VAL A 103 -6.28 -10.28 -10.16
C VAL A 103 -4.75 -10.26 -10.28
N PRO A 104 -4.18 -10.25 -11.50
CA PRO A 104 -2.75 -10.03 -11.68
C PRO A 104 -2.31 -8.71 -11.04
N GLY A 105 -1.20 -8.72 -10.32
CA GLY A 105 -0.69 -7.56 -9.59
C GLY A 105 -1.16 -7.46 -8.12
N VAL A 106 -2.09 -8.32 -7.68
CA VAL A 106 -2.43 -8.47 -6.26
C VAL A 106 -1.42 -9.41 -5.59
N GLU A 107 -0.57 -8.85 -4.73
CA GLU A 107 0.55 -9.59 -4.09
C GLU A 107 0.14 -10.34 -2.82
N ALA A 108 -0.91 -9.89 -2.13
CA ALA A 108 -1.32 -10.46 -0.86
C ALA A 108 -2.84 -10.47 -0.72
N THR A 109 -3.37 -11.52 -0.09
CA THR A 109 -4.76 -11.57 0.36
C THR A 109 -4.83 -10.80 1.68
N THR A 110 -5.63 -9.72 1.71
CA THR A 110 -5.80 -8.86 2.88
C THR A 110 -7.27 -8.61 3.16
N GLY A 111 -7.57 -7.97 4.27
CA GLY A 111 -8.91 -7.71 4.77
C GLY A 111 -8.91 -7.59 6.29
N PRO A 112 -8.49 -8.63 7.02
CA PRO A 112 -8.18 -8.47 8.45
C PRO A 112 -7.03 -7.47 8.63
N LEU A 113 -7.28 -6.37 9.36
CA LEU A 113 -6.33 -5.28 9.54
C LEU A 113 -5.02 -5.76 10.22
N GLY A 114 -3.92 -5.12 9.88
CA GLY A 114 -2.59 -5.46 10.39
C GLY A 114 -1.91 -6.65 9.72
N GLN A 115 -2.63 -7.53 9.02
CA GLN A 115 -2.03 -8.71 8.39
C GLN A 115 -1.13 -8.33 7.21
N GLY A 116 -1.54 -7.34 6.41
CA GLY A 116 -0.79 -6.91 5.23
C GLY A 116 0.59 -6.36 5.56
N ILE A 117 0.73 -5.55 6.61
CA ILE A 117 2.05 -5.05 7.03
C ILE A 117 2.97 -6.20 7.48
N GLY A 118 2.42 -7.22 8.17
CA GLY A 118 3.16 -8.43 8.51
C GLY A 118 3.67 -9.18 7.27
N MET A 119 2.80 -9.32 6.25
CA MET A 119 3.18 -9.93 4.96
C MET A 119 4.24 -9.11 4.23
N ALA A 120 4.14 -7.78 4.23
CA ALA A 120 5.12 -6.89 3.61
C ALA A 120 6.50 -7.01 4.28
N VAL A 121 6.55 -7.10 5.61
CA VAL A 121 7.78 -7.39 6.36
C VAL A 121 8.38 -8.72 5.93
N GLY A 122 7.56 -9.78 5.78
CA GLY A 122 8.00 -11.08 5.28
C GLY A 122 8.57 -11.01 3.86
N MET A 123 7.95 -10.24 2.95
CA MET A 123 8.43 -10.05 1.58
C MET A 123 9.76 -9.30 1.55
N ALA A 124 9.92 -8.25 2.34
CA ALA A 124 11.18 -7.50 2.44
C ALA A 124 12.32 -8.36 3.04
N LEU A 125 12.01 -9.20 4.02
CA LEU A 125 12.97 -10.17 4.57
C LEU A 125 13.37 -11.22 3.51
N ALA A 126 12.43 -11.69 2.72
CA ALA A 126 12.67 -12.63 1.63
C ALA A 126 13.59 -12.00 0.56
N GLU A 127 13.31 -10.76 0.14
CA GLU A 127 14.19 -10.02 -0.79
C GLU A 127 15.62 -9.97 -0.26
N ARG A 128 15.83 -9.49 0.96
CA ARG A 128 17.16 -9.38 1.58
C ARG A 128 17.89 -10.73 1.64
N THR A 129 17.16 -11.79 2.01
CA THR A 129 17.72 -13.14 2.10
C THR A 129 18.13 -13.68 0.73
N LEU A 130 17.26 -13.50 -0.28
CA LEU A 130 17.54 -13.93 -1.65
C LEU A 130 18.67 -13.10 -2.27
N ALA A 131 18.68 -11.79 -2.06
CA ALA A 131 19.75 -10.90 -2.52
C ALA A 131 21.12 -11.33 -1.96
N ALA A 132 21.20 -11.63 -0.67
CA ALA A 132 22.43 -12.11 -0.03
C ALA A 132 22.92 -13.44 -0.62
N ARG A 133 22.02 -14.31 -1.04
CA ARG A 133 22.36 -15.62 -1.63
C ARG A 133 22.69 -15.55 -3.12
N LEU A 134 21.95 -14.76 -3.88
CA LEU A 134 21.94 -14.81 -5.35
C LEU A 134 22.76 -13.69 -6.01
N ASN A 135 22.90 -12.52 -5.40
CA ASN A 135 23.62 -11.36 -5.96
C ASN A 135 25.14 -11.53 -5.83
N LYS A 136 25.72 -12.57 -6.47
CA LYS A 136 27.16 -12.85 -6.41
C LYS A 136 27.94 -12.14 -7.53
N LYS A 137 27.48 -12.26 -8.77
CA LYS A 137 28.14 -11.69 -9.96
C LYS A 137 27.33 -10.56 -10.58
N ALA A 138 26.02 -10.54 -10.39
CA ALA A 138 25.10 -9.53 -10.87
C ALA A 138 23.97 -9.33 -9.86
N LYS A 139 23.34 -8.16 -9.87
CA LYS A 139 22.12 -7.87 -9.09
C LYS A 139 20.92 -8.51 -9.78
N VAL A 140 20.50 -9.66 -9.31
CA VAL A 140 19.33 -10.40 -9.84
C VAL A 140 18.10 -10.26 -8.93
N VAL A 141 18.31 -9.88 -7.66
CA VAL A 141 17.25 -9.59 -6.68
C VAL A 141 17.52 -8.20 -6.11
N ASP A 142 16.65 -7.25 -6.44
CA ASP A 142 16.83 -5.85 -6.05
C ASP A 142 15.49 -5.10 -6.13
N HIS A 143 14.46 -5.61 -5.46
CA HIS A 143 13.13 -5.02 -5.48
C HIS A 143 12.75 -4.41 -4.13
N PHE A 144 11.93 -3.38 -4.16
CA PHE A 144 11.30 -2.80 -2.99
C PHE A 144 9.99 -3.53 -2.64
N THR A 145 9.61 -3.43 -1.37
CA THR A 145 8.28 -3.77 -0.89
C THR A 145 7.61 -2.50 -0.37
N TYR A 146 6.50 -2.14 -0.96
CA TYR A 146 5.65 -1.02 -0.54
C TYR A 146 4.41 -1.56 0.13
N CYS A 147 3.97 -0.91 1.21
CA CYS A 147 2.77 -1.29 1.93
C CYS A 147 1.92 -0.06 2.24
N LEU A 148 0.62 -0.10 1.91
CA LEU A 148 -0.31 0.95 2.31
C LEU A 148 -1.10 0.49 3.53
N VAL A 149 -1.04 1.27 4.60
CA VAL A 149 -1.71 1.02 5.88
C VAL A 149 -2.62 2.20 6.25
N GLY A 150 -3.66 1.93 7.02
CA GLY A 150 -4.47 2.96 7.67
C GLY A 150 -4.32 2.95 9.19
N ASP A 151 -5.04 3.85 9.87
CA ASP A 151 -5.06 3.93 11.35
C ASP A 151 -5.38 2.58 11.99
N GLY A 152 -6.40 1.88 11.49
CA GLY A 152 -6.82 0.58 12.00
C GLY A 152 -5.75 -0.52 11.89
N ASP A 153 -4.98 -0.54 10.79
CA ASP A 153 -3.86 -1.48 10.67
C ASP A 153 -2.83 -1.27 11.79
N LEU A 154 -2.56 -0.01 12.13
CA LEU A 154 -1.54 0.36 13.11
C LEU A 154 -2.00 0.24 14.56
N MET A 155 -3.29 0.00 14.80
CA MET A 155 -3.84 -0.38 16.12
C MET A 155 -3.62 -1.86 16.42
N GLU A 156 -3.51 -2.72 15.41
CA GLU A 156 -3.38 -4.17 15.58
C GLU A 156 -2.03 -4.58 16.20
N GLY A 157 -2.05 -5.55 17.10
CA GLY A 157 -0.85 -6.05 17.79
C GLY A 157 0.24 -6.54 16.84
N ILE A 158 -0.15 -7.25 15.77
CA ILE A 158 0.79 -7.76 14.77
C ILE A 158 1.60 -6.64 14.09
N SER A 159 1.01 -5.44 13.93
CA SER A 159 1.72 -4.30 13.34
C SER A 159 2.90 -3.84 14.21
N HIS A 160 2.74 -3.89 15.53
CA HIS A 160 3.80 -3.57 16.49
C HIS A 160 4.95 -4.57 16.41
N GLU A 161 4.61 -5.86 16.44
CA GLU A 161 5.60 -6.95 16.42
C GLU A 161 6.36 -6.98 15.08
N ALA A 162 5.64 -6.91 13.97
CA ALA A 162 6.22 -6.90 12.63
C ALA A 162 7.12 -5.67 12.41
N ALA A 163 6.67 -4.47 12.82
CA ALA A 163 7.45 -3.25 12.67
C ALA A 163 8.71 -3.27 13.54
N SER A 164 8.63 -3.73 14.79
CA SER A 164 9.80 -3.89 15.67
C SER A 164 10.82 -4.86 15.07
N PHE A 165 10.35 -5.99 14.54
CA PHE A 165 11.22 -6.94 13.84
C PHE A 165 11.89 -6.33 12.62
N ALA A 166 11.13 -5.63 11.76
CA ALA A 166 11.64 -5.00 10.54
C ALA A 166 12.73 -3.95 10.83
N GLY A 167 12.53 -3.12 11.86
CA GLY A 167 13.53 -2.15 12.31
C GLY A 167 14.80 -2.81 12.83
N ASN A 168 14.66 -3.82 13.71
CA ASN A 168 15.78 -4.59 14.21
C ASN A 168 16.59 -5.26 13.07
N GLN A 169 15.90 -5.77 12.07
CA GLN A 169 16.50 -6.35 10.88
C GLN A 169 16.99 -5.30 9.85
N ARG A 170 16.72 -4.00 10.04
CA ARG A 170 17.07 -2.93 9.09
C ARG A 170 16.64 -3.27 7.67
N LEU A 171 15.36 -3.60 7.47
CA LEU A 171 14.82 -3.96 6.15
C LEU A 171 14.63 -2.71 5.27
N SER A 172 15.73 -2.16 4.78
CA SER A 172 15.79 -0.84 4.12
C SER A 172 14.98 -0.75 2.81
N LYS A 173 14.56 -1.86 2.24
CA LYS A 173 13.69 -1.89 1.05
C LYS A 173 12.21 -2.04 1.38
N LEU A 174 11.83 -1.90 2.65
CA LEU A 174 10.44 -1.81 3.08
C LEU A 174 10.07 -0.34 3.27
N ILE A 175 9.06 0.11 2.52
CA ILE A 175 8.52 1.47 2.59
C ILE A 175 7.03 1.36 2.87
N VAL A 176 6.58 1.92 3.97
CA VAL A 176 5.18 1.93 4.40
C VAL A 176 4.61 3.33 4.18
N LEU A 177 3.54 3.41 3.39
CA LEU A 177 2.72 4.61 3.22
C LEU A 177 1.56 4.53 4.21
N TYR A 178 1.48 5.48 5.12
CA TYR A 178 0.43 5.53 6.13
C TYR A 178 -0.60 6.59 5.77
N ASP A 179 -1.82 6.15 5.43
CA ASP A 179 -2.99 6.99 5.23
C ASP A 179 -3.53 7.45 6.59
N SER A 180 -3.07 8.63 7.02
CA SER A 180 -3.39 9.23 8.32
C SER A 180 -4.55 10.21 8.17
N ASN A 181 -5.79 9.70 8.26
CA ASN A 181 -7.01 10.45 7.99
C ASN A 181 -7.87 10.72 9.23
N ASP A 182 -7.48 10.23 10.40
CA ASP A 182 -8.21 10.33 11.68
C ASP A 182 -9.65 9.77 11.62
N VAL A 183 -9.92 8.81 10.74
CA VAL A 183 -11.25 8.19 10.63
C VAL A 183 -11.21 6.70 10.94
N SER A 184 -12.13 6.25 11.79
CA SER A 184 -12.46 4.86 12.05
C SER A 184 -13.94 4.61 11.81
N LEU A 185 -14.41 3.35 11.93
CA LEU A 185 -15.80 2.97 11.62
C LEU A 185 -16.86 3.86 12.29
N ASP A 186 -16.66 4.25 13.54
CA ASP A 186 -17.65 4.94 14.36
C ASP A 186 -17.28 6.41 14.66
N GLY A 187 -16.35 6.98 13.89
CA GLY A 187 -15.94 8.38 14.05
C GLY A 187 -14.43 8.61 14.06
N PRO A 188 -13.96 9.71 14.66
CA PRO A 188 -12.54 10.03 14.70
C PRO A 188 -11.71 8.92 15.35
N ALA A 189 -10.63 8.50 14.69
CA ALA A 189 -9.68 7.51 15.21
C ALA A 189 -9.09 7.95 16.56
N SER A 190 -8.93 9.25 16.75
CA SER A 190 -8.45 9.88 18.00
C SER A 190 -9.27 9.56 19.26
N ARG A 191 -10.47 9.00 19.13
CA ARG A 191 -11.26 8.48 20.27
C ARG A 191 -10.62 7.26 20.92
N SER A 192 -9.98 6.40 20.12
CA SER A 192 -9.38 5.14 20.58
C SER A 192 -7.88 5.03 20.32
N PHE A 193 -7.33 5.87 19.43
CA PHE A 193 -5.95 5.81 19.00
C PHE A 193 -5.32 7.21 19.00
N ARG A 194 -4.48 7.47 20.00
CA ARG A 194 -3.76 8.75 20.16
C ARG A 194 -2.25 8.56 20.17
N THR A 195 -1.79 7.41 19.71
CA THR A 195 -0.36 7.09 19.63
C THR A 195 0.29 7.97 18.58
N ASP A 196 1.38 8.63 18.91
CA ASP A 196 2.27 9.20 17.93
C ASP A 196 2.95 8.06 17.16
N VAL A 197 2.47 7.83 15.94
CA VAL A 197 2.91 6.71 15.12
C VAL A 197 4.36 6.90 14.68
N CYS A 198 4.76 8.11 14.30
CA CYS A 198 6.13 8.39 13.89
C CYS A 198 7.10 8.12 15.05
N CYS A 199 6.88 8.67 16.23
CA CYS A 199 7.71 8.40 17.39
C CYS A 199 7.77 6.92 17.76
N ARG A 200 6.64 6.20 17.63
CA ARG A 200 6.60 4.76 17.86
C ARG A 200 7.50 4.00 16.87
N PHE A 201 7.43 4.31 15.58
CA PHE A 201 8.25 3.65 14.56
C PHE A 201 9.73 4.03 14.67
N GLU A 202 10.04 5.26 15.04
CA GLU A 202 11.42 5.70 15.38
C GLU A 202 12.00 4.84 16.51
N SER A 203 11.22 4.54 17.54
CA SER A 203 11.66 3.68 18.64
C SER A 203 11.96 2.24 18.19
N TYR A 204 11.37 1.79 17.10
CA TYR A 204 11.69 0.51 16.46
C TYR A 204 12.93 0.58 15.54
N GLY A 205 13.49 1.76 15.31
CA GLY A 205 14.66 1.96 14.46
C GLY A 205 14.32 2.23 12.99
N TRP A 206 13.12 2.69 12.69
CA TRP A 206 12.70 3.12 11.34
C TRP A 206 13.13 4.55 11.03
N ASP A 207 13.22 4.88 9.74
CA ASP A 207 13.15 6.26 9.24
C ASP A 207 11.67 6.67 9.18
N THR A 208 11.35 7.87 9.66
CA THR A 208 10.00 8.40 9.59
C THR A 208 9.96 9.73 8.85
N GLN A 209 8.89 9.96 8.12
CA GLN A 209 8.66 11.19 7.37
C GLN A 209 7.20 11.57 7.47
N LEU A 210 6.92 12.87 7.46
CA LEU A 210 5.58 13.45 7.44
C LEU A 210 5.36 14.21 6.14
N VAL A 211 4.29 13.86 5.42
CA VAL A 211 3.70 14.63 4.32
C VAL A 211 2.44 15.29 4.84
N ALA A 212 2.48 16.60 4.99
CA ALA A 212 1.40 17.37 5.63
C ALA A 212 0.17 17.53 4.73
N ASN A 213 0.35 17.46 3.41
CA ASN A 213 -0.74 17.55 2.45
C ASN A 213 -0.74 16.33 1.52
N GLY A 214 -1.61 15.38 1.81
CA GLY A 214 -1.76 14.15 1.01
C GLY A 214 -2.25 14.36 -0.43
N ASN A 215 -2.60 15.57 -0.84
CA ASN A 215 -2.87 15.90 -2.24
C ASN A 215 -1.65 16.46 -2.99
N ASP A 216 -0.55 16.75 -2.30
CA ASP A 216 0.72 17.17 -2.92
C ASP A 216 1.51 15.95 -3.40
N VAL A 217 1.28 15.58 -4.66
CA VAL A 217 1.93 14.42 -5.31
C VAL A 217 3.46 14.57 -5.32
N ASP A 218 3.98 15.79 -5.48
CA ASP A 218 5.41 16.03 -5.54
C ASP A 218 6.06 15.95 -4.15
N GLU A 219 5.34 16.29 -3.07
CA GLU A 219 5.81 16.06 -1.71
C GLU A 219 5.87 14.55 -1.39
N ILE A 220 4.85 13.79 -1.79
CA ILE A 220 4.82 12.33 -1.66
C ILE A 220 5.97 11.69 -2.45
N ASP A 221 6.19 12.11 -3.69
CA ASP A 221 7.29 11.67 -4.56
C ASP A 221 8.65 11.87 -3.88
N ARG A 222 8.92 13.09 -3.39
CA ARG A 222 10.16 13.40 -2.66
C ARG A 222 10.35 12.54 -1.41
N ALA A 223 9.26 12.27 -0.68
CA ALA A 223 9.31 11.42 0.51
C ALA A 223 9.68 9.98 0.16
N ILE A 224 9.08 9.40 -0.90
CA ILE A 224 9.42 8.05 -1.37
C ILE A 224 10.87 7.99 -1.86
N GLU A 225 11.32 8.98 -2.63
CA GLU A 225 12.72 9.07 -3.10
C GLU A 225 13.71 9.15 -1.94
N LYS A 226 13.38 9.86 -0.86
CA LYS A 226 14.20 9.92 0.35
C LYS A 226 14.20 8.56 1.06
N ALA A 227 13.04 7.91 1.21
CA ALA A 227 12.91 6.60 1.82
C ALA A 227 13.76 5.53 1.12
N LYS A 228 13.85 5.54 -0.21
CA LYS A 228 14.70 4.62 -0.99
C LYS A 228 16.20 4.74 -0.70
N LYS A 229 16.64 5.83 -0.09
CA LYS A 229 18.07 6.13 0.15
C LYS A 229 18.50 5.82 1.57
N THR A 230 17.58 5.43 2.44
CA THR A 230 17.93 5.10 3.83
C THR A 230 18.43 3.66 3.93
N ASP A 231 19.13 3.37 5.02
CA ASP A 231 19.58 2.02 5.39
C ASP A 231 18.63 1.35 6.41
N LYS A 232 17.44 1.91 6.57
CA LYS A 232 16.39 1.50 7.51
C LYS A 232 15.07 1.31 6.76
N PRO A 233 14.11 0.53 7.28
CA PRO A 233 12.74 0.59 6.78
C PRO A 233 12.17 1.99 7.02
N SER A 234 11.26 2.44 6.14
CA SER A 234 10.71 3.78 6.21
C SER A 234 9.20 3.76 6.39
N LEU A 235 8.69 4.63 7.26
CA LEU A 235 7.28 4.99 7.37
C LEU A 235 7.10 6.42 6.86
N ILE A 236 6.20 6.61 5.92
CA ILE A 236 5.79 7.92 5.43
C ILE A 236 4.36 8.16 5.89
N GLU A 237 4.19 8.99 6.93
CA GLU A 237 2.87 9.43 7.37
C GLU A 237 2.36 10.49 6.41
N ILE A 238 1.22 10.24 5.78
CA ILE A 238 0.61 11.14 4.80
C ILE A 238 -0.75 11.58 5.33
N LYS A 239 -0.88 12.86 5.65
CA LYS A 239 -2.14 13.44 6.13
C LYS A 239 -3.12 13.56 4.99
N THR A 240 -4.24 12.85 5.11
CA THR A 240 -5.29 12.84 4.09
C THR A 240 -6.62 13.31 4.67
N THR A 241 -7.56 13.57 3.79
CA THR A 241 -8.95 13.93 4.14
C THR A 241 -9.89 13.05 3.34
N ILE A 242 -10.92 12.55 3.99
CA ILE A 242 -11.95 11.70 3.38
C ILE A 242 -13.35 12.25 3.63
#